data_94e9f1bbca26ce64237b47de2d36cdcf
#
_entry.id   94e9f1bbca26ce64237b47de2d36cdcf
#
_cell.length_a   1.000
_cell.length_b   1.000
_cell.length_c   1.000
_cell.angle_alpha   90.00
_cell.angle_beta   90.00
_cell.angle_gamma   90.00
#
_symmetry.space_group_name_H-M   'P 1'
#
loop_
_entity.id
_entity.type
_entity.pdbx_description
1 polymer ?
#
loop_
_entity_poly.entity_id
_entity_poly.type
_entity_poly.pdbx_seq_one_letter_code
_entity_poly.pdbx_strand_id
1 'polypeptide(L)'
;ILGFGGLSESGMHEIGKAIFGASYDREGTVELADGTQINDIPTAIKHSIAYTSKDRDNESGVLNQSIGDNICLPSLDSLAGKSHLLSDKKLKEFANKYAKQMSVKMVNVDQFVSDLSGGNKQKVVLARWIGKDSDIVVLDSPTRGIDIKVKQDIYQLMNQMRKNGKSIIMISEELMELIGMCDRIIIMKDGKISGELERDEAMDENSLITMMV
;
A
#
# COMPACT_ATOMS: atom_id res chain seq x y z
N ILE A 1 -12.01 -3.34 -5.06
CA ILE A 1 -11.22 -3.09 -3.83
C ILE A 1 -11.76 -3.96 -2.73
N LEU A 2 -10.90 -4.80 -2.11
CA LEU A 2 -11.22 -5.59 -0.93
C LEU A 2 -10.81 -4.81 0.32
N GLY A 3 -11.72 -4.60 1.27
CA GLY A 3 -11.45 -3.96 2.55
C GLY A 3 -11.23 -4.96 3.66
N PHE A 4 -10.29 -4.67 4.57
CA PHE A 4 -10.19 -5.29 5.88
C PHE A 4 -10.41 -4.22 6.94
N GLY A 5 -11.39 -4.45 7.81
CA GLY A 5 -11.72 -3.59 8.94
C GLY A 5 -11.69 -4.33 10.26
N GLY A 6 -11.54 -3.59 11.34
CA GLY A 6 -11.49 -4.13 12.70
C GLY A 6 -10.91 -3.13 13.68
N LEU A 7 -10.87 -3.48 14.95
CA LEU A 7 -10.13 -2.73 15.94
C LEU A 7 -8.62 -2.92 15.72
N SER A 8 -7.80 -2.02 16.26
CA SER A 8 -6.34 -1.99 16.04
C SER A 8 -5.65 -3.34 16.30
N GLU A 9 -6.14 -4.13 17.26
CA GLU A 9 -5.57 -5.42 17.66
C GLU A 9 -6.34 -6.62 17.08
N SER A 10 -7.19 -6.39 16.07
CA SER A 10 -8.03 -7.46 15.48
C SER A 10 -7.27 -8.47 14.62
N GLY A 11 -6.01 -8.21 14.28
CA GLY A 11 -5.19 -9.03 13.38
C GLY A 11 -5.23 -8.59 11.92
N MET A 12 -5.98 -7.53 11.56
CA MET A 12 -6.10 -7.09 10.18
C MET A 12 -4.79 -6.56 9.57
N HIS A 13 -3.92 -5.95 10.39
CA HIS A 13 -2.62 -5.42 9.93
C HIS A 13 -1.64 -6.56 9.65
N GLU A 14 -1.67 -7.62 10.45
CA GLU A 14 -0.87 -8.82 10.29
C GLU A 14 -1.17 -9.54 8.98
N ILE A 15 -2.44 -9.52 8.53
CA ILE A 15 -2.83 -10.05 7.22
C ILE A 15 -2.12 -9.29 6.09
N GLY A 16 -2.06 -7.97 6.15
CA GLY A 16 -1.35 -7.16 5.16
C GLY A 16 0.12 -7.55 5.05
N LYS A 17 0.80 -7.70 6.19
CA LYS A 17 2.21 -8.17 6.25
C LYS A 17 2.35 -9.60 5.72
N ALA A 18 1.43 -10.49 6.07
CA ALA A 18 1.44 -11.88 5.62
C ALA A 18 1.29 -11.99 4.09
N ILE A 19 0.37 -11.22 3.48
CA ILE A 19 0.17 -11.18 2.03
C ILE A 19 1.45 -10.73 1.30
N PHE A 20 2.19 -9.79 1.88
CA PHE A 20 3.44 -9.29 1.31
C PHE A 20 4.66 -10.17 1.62
N GLY A 21 4.48 -11.26 2.39
CA GLY A 21 5.60 -12.12 2.80
C GLY A 21 6.51 -11.50 3.87
N ALA A 22 6.02 -10.47 4.58
CA ALA A 22 6.77 -9.79 5.65
C ALA A 22 6.53 -10.38 7.04
N SER A 23 5.70 -11.41 7.17
CA SER A 23 5.43 -12.14 8.40
C SER A 23 6.10 -13.50 8.35
N TYR A 24 7.10 -13.74 9.21
CA TYR A 24 7.87 -14.98 9.23
C TYR A 24 7.25 -16.06 10.12
N ASP A 25 6.55 -15.66 11.18
CA ASP A 25 5.92 -16.57 12.16
C ASP A 25 4.41 -16.72 11.90
N ARG A 26 4.06 -17.08 10.66
CA ARG A 26 2.65 -17.29 10.30
C ARG A 26 2.32 -18.77 10.12
N GLU A 27 1.13 -19.17 10.47
CA GLU A 27 0.50 -20.41 10.03
C GLU A 27 -0.30 -20.17 8.74
N GLY A 28 -0.41 -21.22 7.90
CA GLY A 28 -1.11 -21.14 6.63
C GLY A 28 -0.25 -20.59 5.48
N THR A 29 -0.86 -20.43 4.32
CA THR A 29 -0.20 -20.06 3.06
C THR A 29 -0.87 -18.85 2.41
N VAL A 30 -0.06 -18.06 1.72
CA VAL A 30 -0.54 -17.06 0.76
C VAL A 30 -0.18 -17.57 -0.62
N GLU A 31 -1.18 -17.75 -1.46
CA GLU A 31 -1.04 -18.36 -2.78
C GLU A 31 -1.73 -17.51 -3.84
N LEU A 32 -1.09 -17.32 -4.97
CA LEU A 32 -1.66 -16.71 -6.16
C LEU A 32 -2.49 -17.71 -6.95
N ALA A 33 -3.33 -17.24 -7.85
CA ALA A 33 -4.21 -18.09 -8.67
C ALA A 33 -3.47 -19.12 -9.54
N ASP A 34 -2.19 -18.91 -9.83
CA ASP A 34 -1.32 -19.84 -10.56
C ASP A 34 -0.63 -20.88 -9.67
N GLY A 35 -0.93 -20.92 -8.37
CA GLY A 35 -0.31 -21.81 -7.40
C GLY A 35 1.00 -21.29 -6.80
N THR A 36 1.45 -20.10 -7.17
CA THR A 36 2.68 -19.52 -6.60
C THR A 36 2.48 -19.14 -5.14
N GLN A 37 3.32 -19.67 -4.26
CA GLN A 37 3.29 -19.32 -2.84
C GLN A 37 4.17 -18.09 -2.55
N ILE A 38 3.63 -17.17 -1.77
CA ILE A 38 4.31 -15.95 -1.33
C ILE A 38 4.86 -16.19 0.08
N ASN A 39 6.15 -16.50 0.17
CA ASN A 39 6.81 -16.83 1.43
C ASN A 39 7.73 -15.72 1.95
N ASP A 40 8.11 -14.78 1.08
CA ASP A 40 9.01 -13.68 1.40
C ASP A 40 8.73 -12.44 0.53
N ILE A 41 9.29 -11.31 0.95
CA ILE A 41 9.17 -10.02 0.27
C ILE A 41 9.73 -10.05 -1.17
N PRO A 42 10.91 -10.62 -1.46
CA PRO A 42 11.42 -10.71 -2.82
C PRO A 42 10.46 -11.43 -3.77
N THR A 43 9.86 -12.53 -3.33
CA THR A 43 8.85 -13.27 -4.10
C THR A 43 7.60 -12.40 -4.34
N ALA A 44 7.10 -11.70 -3.33
CA ALA A 44 5.96 -10.80 -3.47
C ALA A 44 6.24 -9.70 -4.52
N ILE A 45 7.38 -9.03 -4.44
CA ILE A 45 7.79 -7.98 -5.40
C ILE A 45 7.92 -8.54 -6.82
N LYS A 46 8.51 -9.74 -6.97
CA LYS A 46 8.66 -10.42 -8.26
C LYS A 46 7.30 -10.74 -8.89
N HIS A 47 6.32 -11.09 -8.08
CA HIS A 47 4.94 -11.37 -8.52
C HIS A 47 4.01 -10.16 -8.42
N SER A 48 4.57 -8.96 -8.56
CA SER A 48 3.83 -7.70 -8.68
C SER A 48 2.93 -7.38 -7.50
N ILE A 49 3.29 -7.79 -6.29
CA ILE A 49 2.61 -7.40 -5.06
C ILE A 49 3.34 -6.21 -4.44
N ALA A 50 2.58 -5.19 -4.07
CA ALA A 50 3.04 -4.00 -3.34
C ALA A 50 2.42 -3.97 -1.94
N TYR A 51 3.13 -3.37 -0.99
CA TYR A 51 2.64 -3.17 0.37
C TYR A 51 3.06 -1.82 0.93
N THR A 52 2.12 -1.11 1.56
CA THR A 52 2.41 0.07 2.38
C THR A 52 1.95 -0.21 3.80
N SER A 53 2.85 -0.07 4.77
CA SER A 53 2.54 -0.26 6.19
C SER A 53 1.87 0.96 6.81
N LYS A 54 1.05 0.71 7.85
CA LYS A 54 0.51 1.76 8.72
C LYS A 54 1.60 2.56 9.43
N ASP A 55 2.74 1.93 9.73
CA ASP A 55 3.93 2.59 10.25
C ASP A 55 4.83 3.04 9.11
N ARG A 56 4.41 4.14 8.49
CA ARG A 56 5.10 4.72 7.34
C ARG A 56 6.55 5.05 7.63
N ASP A 57 6.83 5.61 8.80
CA ASP A 57 8.13 6.18 9.12
C ASP A 57 9.17 5.11 9.48
N ASN A 58 8.76 3.99 10.08
CA ASN A 58 9.67 2.91 10.46
C ASN A 58 9.68 1.73 9.49
N GLU A 59 8.57 1.44 8.82
CA GLU A 59 8.44 0.24 7.98
C GLU A 59 8.38 0.53 6.48
N SER A 60 7.78 1.64 6.04
CA SER A 60 7.59 1.90 4.62
C SER A 60 8.63 2.82 4.01
N GLY A 61 9.11 3.83 4.74
CA GLY A 61 10.05 4.83 4.25
C GLY A 61 11.46 4.63 4.79
N VAL A 62 12.48 4.82 3.93
CA VAL A 62 13.87 4.94 4.37
C VAL A 62 14.15 6.43 4.57
N LEU A 63 13.87 6.95 5.78
CA LEU A 63 13.87 8.39 6.06
C LEU A 63 15.21 9.08 5.80
N ASN A 64 16.32 8.36 6.05
CA ASN A 64 17.69 8.86 5.88
C ASN A 64 18.22 8.72 4.44
N GLN A 65 17.36 8.39 3.50
CA GLN A 65 17.68 8.33 2.08
C GLN A 65 16.88 9.38 1.30
N SER A 66 17.32 9.64 0.07
CA SER A 66 16.66 10.61 -0.79
C SER A 66 15.25 10.14 -1.22
N ILE A 67 14.44 11.10 -1.67
CA ILE A 67 13.15 10.81 -2.32
C ILE A 67 13.37 9.90 -3.51
N GLY A 68 14.43 10.16 -4.29
CA GLY A 68 14.78 9.37 -5.47
C GLY A 68 15.07 7.92 -5.13
N ASP A 69 15.92 7.67 -4.12
CA ASP A 69 16.26 6.31 -3.67
C ASP A 69 15.01 5.57 -3.21
N ASN A 70 14.16 6.24 -2.41
CA ASN A 70 12.92 5.66 -1.92
C ASN A 70 11.97 5.25 -3.06
N ILE A 71 11.80 6.08 -4.09
CA ILE A 71 10.92 5.78 -5.22
C ILE A 71 11.48 4.66 -6.09
N CYS A 72 12.81 4.63 -6.30
CA CYS A 72 13.44 3.66 -7.19
C CYS A 72 13.58 2.26 -6.56
N LEU A 73 13.58 2.14 -5.23
CA LEU A 73 13.97 0.94 -4.48
C LEU A 73 13.41 -0.38 -5.03
N PRO A 74 12.09 -0.60 -5.20
CA PRO A 74 11.58 -1.88 -5.71
C PRO A 74 11.74 -2.06 -7.22
N SER A 75 12.23 -1.04 -7.92
CA SER A 75 12.38 -1.04 -9.38
C SER A 75 13.84 -1.11 -9.84
N LEU A 76 14.80 -1.23 -8.90
CA LEU A 76 16.24 -1.20 -9.23
C LEU A 76 16.63 -2.23 -10.27
N ASP A 77 16.15 -3.47 -10.17
CA ASP A 77 16.44 -4.53 -11.13
C ASP A 77 15.95 -4.17 -12.54
N SER A 78 14.75 -3.62 -12.66
CA SER A 78 14.20 -3.20 -13.96
C SER A 78 14.92 -1.98 -14.52
N LEU A 79 15.37 -1.06 -13.67
CA LEU A 79 16.13 0.13 -14.05
C LEU A 79 17.57 -0.19 -14.49
N ALA A 80 18.20 -1.18 -13.87
CA ALA A 80 19.51 -1.69 -14.28
C ALA A 80 19.44 -2.44 -15.62
N GLY A 81 18.32 -3.12 -15.90
CA GLY A 81 18.12 -3.89 -17.11
C GLY A 81 19.15 -5.00 -17.29
N LYS A 82 19.42 -5.38 -18.54
CA LYS A 82 20.35 -6.48 -18.88
C LYS A 82 21.82 -6.21 -18.52
N SER A 83 22.19 -4.96 -18.34
CA SER A 83 23.58 -4.58 -18.00
C SER A 83 23.91 -4.76 -16.52
N HIS A 84 22.90 -4.91 -15.65
CA HIS A 84 22.99 -4.86 -14.19
C HIS A 84 23.69 -3.61 -13.65
N LEU A 85 23.80 -2.54 -14.47
CA LEU A 85 24.37 -1.26 -14.10
C LEU A 85 23.28 -0.21 -13.97
N LEU A 86 23.26 0.48 -12.84
CA LEU A 86 22.37 1.60 -12.59
C LEU A 86 22.96 2.88 -13.19
N SER A 87 22.11 3.72 -13.76
CA SER A 87 22.47 5.04 -14.27
C SER A 87 21.77 6.11 -13.47
N ASP A 88 22.53 7.02 -12.88
CA ASP A 88 21.98 8.15 -12.10
C ASP A 88 20.94 8.95 -12.89
N LYS A 89 21.20 9.15 -14.17
CA LYS A 89 20.26 9.84 -15.06
C LYS A 89 18.91 9.11 -15.12
N LYS A 90 18.92 7.80 -15.36
CA LYS A 90 17.70 6.98 -15.42
C LYS A 90 16.96 6.95 -14.06
N LEU A 91 17.70 6.83 -12.95
CA LEU A 91 17.13 6.85 -11.62
C LEU A 91 16.43 8.18 -11.35
N LYS A 92 17.09 9.31 -11.63
CA LYS A 92 16.51 10.65 -11.45
C LYS A 92 15.30 10.90 -12.36
N GLU A 93 15.35 10.48 -13.61
CA GLU A 93 14.22 10.58 -14.55
C GLU A 93 13.02 9.78 -14.04
N PHE A 94 13.23 8.54 -13.59
CA PHE A 94 12.21 7.68 -13.02
C PHE A 94 11.60 8.31 -11.74
N ALA A 95 12.43 8.70 -10.80
CA ALA A 95 11.99 9.30 -9.56
C ALA A 95 11.19 10.59 -9.77
N ASN A 96 11.69 11.50 -10.63
CA ASN A 96 11.00 12.74 -10.96
C ASN A 96 9.63 12.49 -11.62
N LYS A 97 9.53 11.50 -12.52
CA LYS A 97 8.27 11.13 -13.16
C LYS A 97 7.20 10.76 -12.11
N TYR A 98 7.52 9.87 -11.18
CA TYR A 98 6.54 9.37 -10.22
C TYR A 98 6.31 10.31 -9.04
N ALA A 99 7.33 11.06 -8.61
CA ALA A 99 7.15 12.13 -7.64
C ALA A 99 6.19 13.22 -8.17
N LYS A 100 6.33 13.59 -9.45
CA LYS A 100 5.43 14.54 -10.13
C LYS A 100 4.02 13.97 -10.26
N GLN A 101 3.87 12.71 -10.65
CA GLN A 101 2.57 12.04 -10.76
C GLN A 101 1.81 12.07 -9.44
N MET A 102 2.50 11.89 -8.32
CA MET A 102 1.95 11.98 -6.97
C MET A 102 1.87 13.40 -6.41
N SER A 103 2.29 14.40 -7.17
CA SER A 103 2.35 15.79 -6.72
C SER A 103 3.08 15.92 -5.37
N VAL A 104 4.23 15.24 -5.23
CA VAL A 104 5.09 15.36 -4.04
C VAL A 104 5.65 16.78 -3.97
N LYS A 105 5.42 17.47 -2.84
CA LYS A 105 6.03 18.79 -2.59
C LYS A 105 7.45 18.59 -2.10
N MET A 106 8.41 18.88 -2.97
CA MET A 106 9.86 18.71 -2.73
C MET A 106 10.63 19.80 -3.45
N VAL A 107 11.88 20.02 -3.06
CA VAL A 107 12.83 20.88 -3.80
C VAL A 107 13.33 20.13 -5.04
N ASN A 108 13.82 18.91 -4.85
CA ASN A 108 14.24 17.97 -5.88
C ASN A 108 14.24 16.55 -5.32
N VAL A 109 14.52 15.55 -6.15
CA VAL A 109 14.54 14.13 -5.75
C VAL A 109 15.73 13.73 -4.88
N ASP A 110 16.74 14.58 -4.77
CA ASP A 110 17.90 14.33 -3.89
C ASP A 110 17.64 14.75 -2.43
N GLN A 111 16.50 15.45 -2.16
CA GLN A 111 16.08 15.81 -0.81
C GLN A 111 15.78 14.57 0.03
N PHE A 112 16.12 14.57 1.33
CA PHE A 112 15.81 13.47 2.24
C PHE A 112 14.32 13.38 2.53
N VAL A 113 13.84 12.14 2.68
CA VAL A 113 12.43 11.88 3.01
C VAL A 113 12.10 12.38 4.42
N SER A 114 13.06 12.39 5.35
CA SER A 114 12.91 12.97 6.71
C SER A 114 12.39 14.40 6.70
N ASP A 115 12.77 15.20 5.70
CA ASP A 115 12.45 16.63 5.62
C ASP A 115 11.02 16.92 5.14
N LEU A 116 10.29 15.87 4.76
CA LEU A 116 8.95 15.99 4.22
C LEU A 116 7.88 15.97 5.32
N SER A 117 6.77 16.65 5.07
CA SER A 117 5.54 16.47 5.87
C SER A 117 5.00 15.04 5.73
N GLY A 118 4.23 14.57 6.73
CA GLY A 118 3.63 13.23 6.72
C GLY A 118 2.88 12.90 5.44
N GLY A 119 2.06 13.82 4.92
CA GLY A 119 1.35 13.62 3.66
C GLY A 119 2.28 13.49 2.44
N ASN A 120 3.41 14.22 2.40
CA ASN A 120 4.39 14.07 1.32
C ASN A 120 5.21 12.78 1.46
N LYS A 121 5.55 12.35 2.66
CA LYS A 121 6.15 11.03 2.91
C LYS A 121 5.25 9.91 2.37
N GLN A 122 3.94 9.98 2.64
CA GLN A 122 2.97 9.01 2.12
C GLN A 122 2.94 9.00 0.59
N LYS A 123 2.97 10.18 -0.04
CA LYS A 123 3.02 10.30 -1.50
C LYS A 123 4.29 9.69 -2.08
N VAL A 124 5.45 9.79 -1.40
CA VAL A 124 6.70 9.13 -1.82
C VAL A 124 6.56 7.60 -1.76
N VAL A 125 6.00 7.06 -0.66
CA VAL A 125 5.77 5.62 -0.53
C VAL A 125 4.82 5.09 -1.62
N LEU A 126 3.75 5.82 -1.93
CA LEU A 126 2.82 5.46 -3.01
C LEU A 126 3.48 5.60 -4.39
N ALA A 127 4.28 6.67 -4.62
CA ALA A 127 5.02 6.86 -5.87
C ALA A 127 5.95 5.68 -6.20
N ARG A 128 6.58 5.09 -5.18
CA ARG A 128 7.40 3.88 -5.27
C ARG A 128 6.65 2.73 -5.95
N TRP A 129 5.45 2.41 -5.46
CA TRP A 129 4.68 1.28 -5.93
C TRP A 129 3.96 1.53 -7.25
N ILE A 130 3.58 2.79 -7.52
CA ILE A 130 3.10 3.20 -8.85
C ILE A 130 4.23 3.06 -9.88
N GLY A 131 5.46 3.43 -9.50
CA GLY A 131 6.63 3.27 -10.36
C GLY A 131 6.96 1.81 -10.65
N LYS A 132 6.78 0.93 -9.68
CA LYS A 132 6.92 -0.52 -9.85
C LYS A 132 5.83 -1.11 -10.75
N ASP A 133 4.69 -0.42 -10.91
CA ASP A 133 3.52 -0.87 -11.67
C ASP A 133 2.94 -2.19 -11.18
N SER A 134 2.86 -2.35 -9.86
CA SER A 134 2.37 -3.58 -9.21
C SER A 134 0.91 -3.86 -9.56
N ASP A 135 0.54 -5.14 -9.70
CA ASP A 135 -0.80 -5.59 -10.05
C ASP A 135 -1.71 -5.75 -8.82
N ILE A 136 -1.12 -6.13 -7.70
CA ILE A 136 -1.79 -6.26 -6.41
C ILE A 136 -1.17 -5.25 -5.45
N VAL A 137 -1.99 -4.39 -4.86
CA VAL A 137 -1.52 -3.32 -3.96
C VAL A 137 -2.23 -3.42 -2.63
N VAL A 138 -1.47 -3.72 -1.58
CA VAL A 138 -1.96 -3.76 -0.20
C VAL A 138 -1.64 -2.42 0.47
N LEU A 139 -2.67 -1.70 0.85
CA LEU A 139 -2.61 -0.39 1.47
C LEU A 139 -3.08 -0.48 2.92
N ASP A 140 -2.13 -0.51 3.84
CA ASP A 140 -2.43 -0.56 5.27
C ASP A 140 -2.46 0.86 5.85
N SER A 141 -3.65 1.29 6.23
CA SER A 141 -3.95 2.63 6.77
C SER A 141 -3.37 3.77 5.93
N PRO A 142 -3.63 3.80 4.59
CA PRO A 142 -2.94 4.69 3.66
C PRO A 142 -3.20 6.18 3.93
N THR A 143 -4.23 6.50 4.67
CA THR A 143 -4.73 7.86 4.94
C THR A 143 -4.52 8.30 6.38
N ARG A 144 -3.90 7.45 7.22
CA ARG A 144 -3.70 7.73 8.64
C ARG A 144 -2.78 8.92 8.87
N GLY A 145 -3.26 9.88 9.68
CA GLY A 145 -2.46 11.03 10.10
C GLY A 145 -2.12 12.02 8.98
N ILE A 146 -2.94 12.09 7.94
CA ILE A 146 -2.79 13.03 6.83
C ILE A 146 -4.01 13.93 6.67
N ASP A 147 -3.82 15.09 6.04
CA ASP A 147 -4.89 16.05 5.82
C ASP A 147 -5.91 15.58 4.78
N ILE A 148 -7.12 16.14 4.85
CA ILE A 148 -8.28 15.78 4.03
C ILE A 148 -7.97 15.87 2.52
N LYS A 149 -7.19 16.88 2.11
CA LYS A 149 -6.88 17.07 0.70
C LYS A 149 -6.00 15.92 0.17
N VAL A 150 -5.00 15.51 0.96
CA VAL A 150 -4.13 14.36 0.59
C VAL A 150 -4.91 13.05 0.66
N LYS A 151 -5.85 12.88 1.61
CA LYS A 151 -6.77 11.73 1.62
C LYS A 151 -7.54 11.63 0.30
N GLN A 152 -8.11 12.74 -0.18
CA GLN A 152 -8.82 12.78 -1.48
C GLN A 152 -7.91 12.39 -2.66
N ASP A 153 -6.67 12.90 -2.70
CA ASP A 153 -5.69 12.52 -3.73
C ASP A 153 -5.45 11.00 -3.74
N ILE A 154 -5.35 10.37 -2.55
CA ILE A 154 -5.14 8.93 -2.41
C ILE A 154 -6.35 8.13 -2.87
N TYR A 155 -7.57 8.54 -2.52
CA TYR A 155 -8.79 7.87 -2.98
C TYR A 155 -8.95 7.95 -4.51
N GLN A 156 -8.63 9.10 -5.10
CA GLN A 156 -8.63 9.26 -6.56
C GLN A 156 -7.60 8.33 -7.21
N LEU A 157 -6.41 8.22 -6.64
CA LEU A 157 -5.37 7.31 -7.08
C LEU A 157 -5.86 5.86 -7.04
N MET A 158 -6.43 5.40 -5.91
CA MET A 158 -6.96 4.03 -5.78
C MET A 158 -8.04 3.75 -6.83
N ASN A 159 -8.96 4.69 -7.06
CA ASN A 159 -9.98 4.56 -8.10
C ASN A 159 -9.36 4.47 -9.50
N GLN A 160 -8.31 5.24 -9.78
CA GLN A 160 -7.60 5.16 -11.07
C GLN A 160 -6.89 3.81 -11.22
N MET A 161 -6.21 3.32 -10.19
CA MET A 161 -5.57 2.00 -10.21
C MET A 161 -6.59 0.89 -10.46
N ARG A 162 -7.74 0.92 -9.77
CA ARG A 162 -8.84 -0.03 -9.99
C ARG A 162 -9.34 0.00 -11.44
N LYS A 163 -9.55 1.20 -12.02
CA LYS A 163 -9.97 1.36 -13.42
C LYS A 163 -8.94 0.82 -14.41
N ASN A 164 -7.66 0.81 -14.03
CA ASN A 164 -6.56 0.25 -14.80
C ASN A 164 -6.38 -1.26 -14.58
N GLY A 165 -7.33 -1.94 -13.91
CA GLY A 165 -7.33 -3.38 -13.69
C GLY A 165 -6.46 -3.85 -12.53
N LYS A 166 -5.96 -2.95 -11.67
CA LYS A 166 -5.19 -3.33 -10.48
C LYS A 166 -6.12 -3.84 -9.38
N SER A 167 -5.66 -4.86 -8.64
CA SER A 167 -6.31 -5.35 -7.43
C SER A 167 -5.82 -4.59 -6.22
N ILE A 168 -6.74 -4.09 -5.39
CA ILE A 168 -6.40 -3.32 -4.20
C ILE A 168 -6.97 -4.00 -2.98
N ILE A 169 -6.13 -4.18 -1.96
CA ILE A 169 -6.52 -4.56 -0.61
C ILE A 169 -6.31 -3.32 0.27
N MET A 170 -7.37 -2.83 0.88
CA MET A 170 -7.36 -1.68 1.77
C MET A 170 -7.60 -2.13 3.20
N ILE A 171 -6.69 -1.83 4.10
CA ILE A 171 -6.82 -2.09 5.53
C ILE A 171 -7.04 -0.74 6.22
N SER A 172 -8.10 -0.59 7.00
CA SER A 172 -8.39 0.67 7.70
C SER A 172 -9.20 0.46 8.96
N GLU A 173 -8.88 1.25 9.99
CA GLU A 173 -9.69 1.41 11.20
C GLU A 173 -10.86 2.38 10.98
N GLU A 174 -10.81 3.20 9.91
CA GLU A 174 -11.85 4.20 9.58
C GLU A 174 -12.95 3.55 8.72
N LEU A 175 -14.06 3.15 9.34
CA LEU A 175 -15.16 2.43 8.67
C LEU A 175 -15.73 3.19 7.48
N MET A 176 -15.86 4.51 7.58
CA MET A 176 -16.37 5.35 6.49
C MET A 176 -15.47 5.32 5.24
N GLU A 177 -14.15 5.11 5.42
CA GLU A 177 -13.25 4.92 4.29
C GLU A 177 -13.50 3.58 3.59
N LEU A 178 -13.69 2.52 4.37
CA LEU A 178 -13.99 1.18 3.83
C LEU A 178 -15.32 1.19 3.08
N ILE A 179 -16.38 1.73 3.67
CA ILE A 179 -17.71 1.87 3.05
C ILE A 179 -17.61 2.67 1.74
N GLY A 180 -16.86 3.78 1.75
CA GLY A 180 -16.73 4.64 0.59
C GLY A 180 -15.92 4.03 -0.55
N MET A 181 -14.93 3.19 -0.26
CA MET A 181 -13.91 2.77 -1.22
C MET A 181 -14.00 1.31 -1.64
N CYS A 182 -14.47 0.40 -0.75
CA CYS A 182 -14.38 -1.04 -0.98
C CYS A 182 -15.62 -1.58 -1.69
N ASP A 183 -15.43 -2.61 -2.49
CA ASP A 183 -16.51 -3.38 -3.13
C ASP A 183 -16.96 -4.54 -2.22
N ARG A 184 -16.07 -4.99 -1.32
CA ARG A 184 -16.29 -6.03 -0.33
C ARG A 184 -15.45 -5.71 0.91
N ILE A 185 -16.01 -5.92 2.11
CA ILE A 185 -15.34 -5.66 3.39
C ILE A 185 -15.36 -6.93 4.22
N ILE A 186 -14.21 -7.32 4.74
CA ILE A 186 -14.04 -8.38 5.73
C ILE A 186 -13.75 -7.73 7.07
N ILE A 187 -14.52 -8.07 8.10
CA ILE A 187 -14.31 -7.60 9.46
C ILE A 187 -13.54 -8.62 10.26
N MET A 188 -12.49 -8.14 10.90
CA MET A 188 -11.64 -8.93 11.80
C MET A 188 -11.93 -8.59 13.26
N LYS A 189 -11.99 -9.62 14.09
CA LYS A 189 -12.12 -9.53 15.56
C LYS A 189 -11.30 -10.65 16.19
N ASP A 190 -10.46 -10.33 17.17
CA ASP A 190 -9.66 -11.29 17.94
C ASP A 190 -8.91 -12.32 17.08
N GLY A 191 -8.29 -11.85 15.98
CA GLY A 191 -7.52 -12.68 15.05
C GLY A 191 -8.36 -13.57 14.13
N LYS A 192 -9.69 -13.37 14.07
CA LYS A 192 -10.62 -14.16 13.25
C LYS A 192 -11.48 -13.28 12.37
N ILE A 193 -11.98 -13.85 11.27
CA ILE A 193 -13.01 -13.21 10.47
C ILE A 193 -14.32 -13.26 11.25
N SER A 194 -14.87 -12.10 11.58
CA SER A 194 -16.14 -11.95 12.30
C SER A 194 -17.32 -11.80 11.33
N GLY A 195 -17.10 -11.23 10.15
CA GLY A 195 -18.13 -11.07 9.14
C GLY A 195 -17.57 -10.56 7.82
N GLU A 196 -18.43 -10.61 6.81
CA GLU A 196 -18.14 -10.17 5.46
C GLU A 196 -19.36 -9.48 4.87
N LEU A 197 -19.16 -8.33 4.21
CA LEU A 197 -20.20 -7.57 3.54
C LEU A 197 -19.76 -7.23 2.12
N GLU A 198 -20.63 -7.43 1.15
CA GLU A 198 -20.48 -6.94 -0.20
C GLU A 198 -21.10 -5.54 -0.35
N ARG A 199 -20.69 -4.78 -1.37
CA ARG A 199 -21.22 -3.45 -1.65
C ARG A 199 -22.67 -3.54 -2.11
N ASP A 200 -23.57 -3.42 -1.15
CA ASP A 200 -25.01 -3.33 -1.34
C ASP A 200 -25.62 -2.33 -0.31
N GLU A 201 -26.96 -2.34 -0.20
CA GLU A 201 -27.67 -1.47 0.74
C GLU A 201 -27.38 -1.78 2.22
N ALA A 202 -26.82 -2.95 2.54
CA ALA A 202 -26.51 -3.39 3.92
C ALA A 202 -25.10 -2.96 4.38
N MET A 203 -24.28 -2.39 3.51
CA MET A 203 -22.94 -1.90 3.85
C MET A 203 -23.01 -0.54 4.54
N ASP A 204 -23.51 -0.53 5.78
CA ASP A 204 -23.57 0.66 6.64
C ASP A 204 -22.65 0.53 7.86
N GLU A 205 -22.42 1.66 8.54
CA GLU A 205 -21.52 1.74 9.69
C GLU A 205 -22.01 0.87 10.87
N ASN A 206 -23.32 0.80 11.13
CA ASN A 206 -23.89 0.03 12.23
C ASN A 206 -23.69 -1.48 12.03
N SER A 207 -23.87 -1.97 10.80
CA SER A 207 -23.62 -3.36 10.44
C SER A 207 -22.16 -3.73 10.68
N LEU A 208 -21.22 -2.89 10.27
CA LEU A 208 -19.79 -3.11 10.49
C LEU A 208 -19.43 -3.08 11.98
N ILE A 209 -19.91 -2.10 12.76
CA ILE A 209 -19.67 -2.00 14.21
C ILE A 209 -20.18 -3.27 14.93
N THR A 210 -21.36 -3.76 14.56
CA THR A 210 -21.92 -4.97 15.18
C THR A 210 -21.02 -6.18 15.01
N MET A 211 -20.29 -6.27 13.90
CA MET A 211 -19.31 -7.36 13.64
C MET A 211 -17.98 -7.15 14.37
N MET A 212 -17.65 -5.90 14.75
CA MET A 212 -16.39 -5.57 15.45
C MET A 212 -16.47 -5.78 16.96
N VAL A 213 -17.67 -5.70 17.55
CA VAL A 213 -17.94 -5.80 18.97
C VAL A 213 -18.46 -7.18 19.32
#